data_3190c6f360c9d0039793935f01e62c9f
#
_entry.id   3190c6f360c9d0039793935f01e62c9f
#
_cell.length_a   1.000
_cell.length_b   1.000
_cell.length_c   1.000
_cell.angle_alpha   90.00
_cell.angle_beta   90.00
_cell.angle_gamma   90.00
#
_symmetry.space_group_name_H-M   'P 1'
#
loop_
_entity.id
_entity.type
_entity.pdbx_description
1 polymer ?
#
loop_
_entity_poly.entity_id
_entity_poly.type
_entity_poly.pdbx_seq_one_letter_code
_entity_poly.pdbx_strand_id
1 'polypeptide(L)'
;MLLLDEPFGALDALTRGTIQDELLRIVRATQQTVFMITHDVDEAILLADKIMLMTNGPQARIAEIVVNTMPRSRTRHDMHHDPQFYRIRNHLVDFLVSRSLLLRGSFMEGYMPPIVRPGHDGATLAAGEDRYSGCTNTLATQVN
;
A
#
# COMPACT_ATOMS: atom_id res chain seq x y z
N MET A 1 -18.01 -2.21 -0.53
CA MET A 1 -16.74 -1.50 -0.66
C MET A 1 -16.74 -0.32 0.29
N LEU A 2 -15.67 -0.11 1.04
CA LEU A 2 -15.47 1.01 1.98
C LEU A 2 -14.39 1.93 1.42
N LEU A 3 -14.64 3.23 1.39
CA LEU A 3 -13.68 4.27 0.97
C LEU A 3 -13.32 5.12 2.20
N LEU A 4 -12.03 5.27 2.46
CA LEU A 4 -11.49 6.03 3.59
C LEU A 4 -10.44 7.01 3.08
N ASP A 5 -10.55 8.28 3.48
CA ASP A 5 -9.61 9.34 3.13
C ASP A 5 -8.96 9.85 4.43
N GLU A 6 -7.65 9.58 4.59
CA GLU A 6 -6.85 9.95 5.77
C GLU A 6 -7.55 9.67 7.13
N PRO A 7 -8.13 8.46 7.33
CA PRO A 7 -9.06 8.23 8.44
C PRO A 7 -8.43 8.34 9.84
N PHE A 8 -7.12 8.27 9.91
CA PHE A 8 -6.41 8.26 11.19
C PHE A 8 -5.54 9.52 11.42
N GLY A 9 -5.51 10.45 10.46
CA GLY A 9 -4.62 11.61 10.48
C GLY A 9 -4.81 12.54 11.70
N ALA A 10 -6.04 12.65 12.20
CA ALA A 10 -6.38 13.50 13.34
C ALA A 10 -6.26 12.81 14.73
N LEU A 11 -5.86 11.53 14.77
CA LEU A 11 -5.83 10.74 16.00
C LEU A 11 -4.44 10.75 16.64
N ASP A 12 -4.42 10.76 17.99
CA ASP A 12 -3.20 10.48 18.74
C ASP A 12 -2.73 9.02 18.53
N ALA A 13 -1.48 8.74 18.86
CA ALA A 13 -0.84 7.45 18.55
C ALA A 13 -1.53 6.24 19.21
N LEU A 14 -2.05 6.37 20.43
CA LEU A 14 -2.70 5.26 21.14
C LEU A 14 -4.07 4.98 20.55
N THR A 15 -4.87 6.02 20.39
CA THR A 15 -6.20 5.92 19.77
C THR A 15 -6.10 5.40 18.33
N ARG A 16 -5.14 5.92 17.54
CA ARG A 16 -4.88 5.47 16.18
C ARG A 16 -4.62 3.97 16.14
N GLY A 17 -3.76 3.44 17.01
CA GLY A 17 -3.47 2.01 17.09
C GLY A 17 -4.72 1.17 17.33
N THR A 18 -5.52 1.56 18.31
CA THR A 18 -6.76 0.84 18.66
C THR A 18 -7.77 0.82 17.50
N ILE A 19 -7.96 1.97 16.84
CA ILE A 19 -8.93 2.07 15.73
C ILE A 19 -8.45 1.30 14.49
N GLN A 20 -7.14 1.28 14.21
CA GLN A 20 -6.59 0.48 13.11
C GLN A 20 -6.77 -1.02 13.35
N ASP A 21 -6.54 -1.50 14.56
CA ASP A 21 -6.73 -2.91 14.93
C ASP A 21 -8.22 -3.29 14.81
N GLU A 22 -9.12 -2.41 15.22
CA GLU A 22 -10.57 -2.61 15.08
C GLU A 22 -11.00 -2.63 13.59
N LEU A 23 -10.47 -1.73 12.77
CA LEU A 23 -10.70 -1.74 11.32
C LEU A 23 -10.27 -3.08 10.70
N LEU A 24 -9.08 -3.56 11.02
CA LEU A 24 -8.59 -4.87 10.55
C LEU A 24 -9.53 -6.00 10.97
N ARG A 25 -10.03 -5.99 12.22
CA ARG A 25 -10.98 -6.96 12.72
C ARG A 25 -12.29 -6.96 11.93
N ILE A 26 -12.85 -5.77 11.68
CA ILE A 26 -14.09 -5.60 10.91
C ILE A 26 -13.89 -6.08 9.47
N VAL A 27 -12.84 -5.63 8.81
CA VAL A 27 -12.54 -5.99 7.42
C VAL A 27 -12.39 -7.50 7.25
N ARG A 28 -11.68 -8.16 8.18
CA ARG A 28 -11.53 -9.62 8.17
C ARG A 28 -12.85 -10.35 8.39
N ALA A 29 -13.70 -9.85 9.29
CA ALA A 29 -15.00 -10.45 9.58
C ALA A 29 -16.01 -10.28 8.45
N THR A 30 -16.01 -9.12 7.79
CA THR A 30 -16.99 -8.77 6.76
C THR A 30 -16.54 -9.11 5.34
N GLN A 31 -15.25 -9.43 5.14
CA GLN A 31 -14.63 -9.66 3.82
C GLN A 31 -14.89 -8.53 2.82
N GLN A 32 -15.05 -7.30 3.30
CA GLN A 32 -15.27 -6.14 2.46
C GLN A 32 -13.98 -5.68 1.78
N THR A 33 -14.10 -5.23 0.53
CA THR A 33 -13.03 -4.49 -0.12
C THR A 33 -12.95 -3.10 0.48
N VAL A 34 -11.74 -2.72 0.92
CA VAL A 34 -11.45 -1.39 1.47
C VAL A 34 -10.47 -0.68 0.55
N PHE A 35 -10.76 0.57 0.26
CA PHE A 35 -9.86 1.48 -0.43
C PHE A 35 -9.57 2.65 0.51
N MET A 36 -8.30 2.85 0.85
CA MET A 36 -7.90 3.89 1.81
C MET A 36 -6.82 4.78 1.20
N ILE A 37 -6.91 6.07 1.47
CA ILE A 37 -5.85 7.04 1.19
C ILE A 37 -5.16 7.34 2.50
N THR A 38 -3.83 7.26 2.52
CA THR A 38 -2.99 7.66 3.65
C THR A 38 -1.63 8.14 3.15
N HIS A 39 -0.96 8.97 3.93
CA HIS A 39 0.44 9.37 3.72
C HIS A 39 1.41 8.63 4.66
N ASP A 40 0.91 7.77 5.52
CA ASP A 40 1.71 7.00 6.48
C ASP A 40 2.10 5.64 5.88
N VAL A 41 3.40 5.45 5.63
CA VAL A 41 3.96 4.22 5.04
C VAL A 41 3.73 3.00 5.93
N ASP A 42 3.91 3.15 7.23
CA ASP A 42 3.80 2.04 8.18
C ASP A 42 2.33 1.61 8.32
N GLU A 43 1.41 2.57 8.26
CA GLU A 43 -0.02 2.33 8.20
C GLU A 43 -0.43 1.57 6.93
N ALA A 44 0.10 2.00 5.78
CA ALA A 44 -0.14 1.31 4.51
C ALA A 44 0.31 -0.15 4.57
N ILE A 45 1.50 -0.42 5.12
CA ILE A 45 2.02 -1.78 5.24
C ILE A 45 1.20 -2.61 6.22
N LEU A 46 0.75 -2.02 7.34
CA LEU A 46 -0.07 -2.71 8.33
C LEU A 46 -1.42 -3.15 7.75
N LEU A 47 -2.09 -2.26 7.02
CA LEU A 47 -3.50 -2.42 6.64
C LEU A 47 -3.70 -3.02 5.25
N ALA A 48 -2.80 -2.75 4.29
CA ALA A 48 -3.01 -3.07 2.89
C ALA A 48 -2.51 -4.46 2.47
N ASP A 49 -3.25 -5.09 1.54
CA ASP A 49 -2.76 -6.22 0.74
C ASP A 49 -2.02 -5.72 -0.52
N LYS A 50 -2.46 -4.59 -1.07
CA LYS A 50 -1.83 -3.90 -2.22
C LYS A 50 -1.71 -2.41 -1.92
N ILE A 51 -0.56 -1.82 -2.25
CA ILE A 51 -0.27 -0.41 -2.04
C ILE A 51 -0.05 0.23 -3.41
N MET A 52 -0.87 1.22 -3.76
CA MET A 52 -0.72 1.97 -5.00
C MET A 52 0.10 3.23 -4.74
N LEU A 53 1.24 3.34 -5.40
CA LEU A 53 2.09 4.52 -5.33
C LEU A 53 1.71 5.49 -6.45
N MET A 54 1.45 6.73 -6.08
CA MET A 54 1.07 7.79 -7.01
C MET A 54 2.21 8.78 -7.21
N THR A 55 2.28 9.36 -8.40
CA THR A 55 3.18 10.50 -8.67
C THR A 55 2.62 11.78 -8.09
N ASN A 56 3.49 12.77 -7.88
CA ASN A 56 3.12 14.10 -7.44
C ASN A 56 2.68 14.99 -8.62
N GLY A 57 1.79 15.94 -8.33
CA GLY A 57 1.45 17.04 -9.25
C GLY A 57 0.03 16.96 -9.82
N PRO A 58 -0.36 17.95 -10.65
CA PRO A 58 -1.74 18.11 -11.11
C PRO A 58 -2.22 17.00 -12.05
N GLN A 59 -1.32 16.17 -12.56
CA GLN A 59 -1.62 15.00 -13.38
C GLN A 59 -1.13 13.73 -12.70
N ALA A 60 -1.34 13.63 -11.38
CA ALA A 60 -0.96 12.46 -10.60
C ALA A 60 -1.55 11.16 -11.19
N ARG A 61 -0.71 10.13 -11.30
CA ARG A 61 -1.08 8.80 -11.82
C ARG A 61 -0.53 7.72 -10.92
N ILE A 62 -1.12 6.54 -11.00
CA ILE A 62 -0.56 5.37 -10.35
C ILE A 62 0.74 5.01 -11.07
N ALA A 63 1.85 5.12 -10.37
CA ALA A 63 3.17 4.81 -10.90
C ALA A 63 3.55 3.35 -10.71
N GLU A 64 3.12 2.76 -9.59
CA GLU A 64 3.48 1.40 -9.21
C GLU A 64 2.42 0.81 -8.28
N ILE A 65 2.23 -0.51 -8.36
CA ILE A 65 1.40 -1.28 -7.43
C ILE A 65 2.31 -2.25 -6.67
N VAL A 66 2.46 -2.04 -5.38
CA VAL A 66 3.27 -2.89 -4.50
C VAL A 66 2.38 -3.92 -3.83
N VAL A 67 2.69 -5.20 -4.04
CA VAL A 67 2.02 -6.30 -3.34
C VAL A 67 2.67 -6.46 -1.96
N ASN A 68 1.84 -6.40 -0.93
CA ASN A 68 2.30 -6.65 0.43
C ASN A 68 2.44 -8.15 0.66
N THR A 69 3.68 -8.61 0.75
CA THR A 69 4.01 -10.03 0.92
C THR A 69 4.04 -10.49 2.36
N MET A 70 3.75 -9.60 3.31
CA MET A 70 3.62 -9.96 4.73
C MET A 70 2.36 -10.80 4.98
N PRO A 71 2.36 -11.66 6.02
CA PRO A 71 1.17 -12.42 6.39
C PRO A 71 -0.05 -11.51 6.63
N ARG A 72 -1.22 -11.94 6.22
CA ARG A 72 -2.47 -11.20 6.48
C ARG A 72 -2.82 -11.11 7.98
N SER A 73 -2.30 -12.04 8.78
CA SER A 73 -2.46 -12.05 10.25
C SER A 73 -1.51 -11.07 10.97
N ARG A 74 -0.72 -10.29 10.22
CA ARG A 74 0.23 -9.33 10.80
C ARG A 74 -0.43 -8.43 11.82
N THR A 75 0.29 -8.18 12.90
CA THR A 75 -0.08 -7.20 13.93
C THR A 75 0.92 -6.06 13.93
N ARG A 76 0.56 -4.94 14.54
CA ARG A 76 1.47 -3.80 14.74
C ARG A 76 2.75 -4.21 15.47
N HIS A 77 2.63 -5.10 16.46
CA HIS A 77 3.77 -5.58 17.23
C HIS A 77 4.70 -6.44 16.37
N ASP A 78 4.14 -7.39 15.64
CA ASP A 78 4.93 -8.37 14.90
C ASP A 78 5.58 -7.79 13.64
N MET A 79 4.93 -6.80 13.00
CA MET A 79 5.41 -6.29 11.72
C MET A 79 6.82 -5.68 11.82
N HIS A 80 7.16 -5.02 12.92
CA HIS A 80 8.48 -4.42 13.12
C HIS A 80 9.59 -5.45 13.39
N HIS A 81 9.24 -6.69 13.66
CA HIS A 81 10.17 -7.80 13.85
C HIS A 81 10.35 -8.63 12.57
N ASP A 82 9.51 -8.39 11.56
CA ASP A 82 9.57 -9.10 10.29
C ASP A 82 10.54 -8.40 9.31
N PRO A 83 11.60 -9.06 8.82
CA PRO A 83 12.50 -8.48 7.82
C PRO A 83 11.79 -8.01 6.54
N GLN A 84 10.66 -8.63 6.20
CA GLN A 84 9.87 -8.27 5.01
C GLN A 84 9.23 -6.88 5.16
N PHE A 85 8.87 -6.47 6.38
CA PHE A 85 8.41 -5.12 6.66
C PHE A 85 9.41 -4.07 6.17
N TYR A 86 10.68 -4.21 6.53
CA TYR A 86 11.72 -3.25 6.14
C TYR A 86 12.01 -3.25 4.65
N ARG A 87 11.88 -4.40 3.97
CA ARG A 87 12.04 -4.48 2.51
C ARG A 87 10.94 -3.69 1.79
N ILE A 88 9.70 -3.88 2.20
CA ILE A 88 8.56 -3.13 1.65
C ILE A 88 8.71 -1.64 2.00
N ARG A 89 8.97 -1.33 3.26
CA ARG A 89 9.11 0.05 3.75
C ARG A 89 10.20 0.82 3.00
N ASN A 90 11.37 0.23 2.86
CA ASN A 90 12.49 0.86 2.16
C ASN A 90 12.13 1.10 0.68
N HIS A 91 11.47 0.15 0.02
CA HIS A 91 11.01 0.32 -1.35
C HIS A 91 10.02 1.49 -1.48
N LEU A 92 9.04 1.59 -0.57
CA LEU A 92 8.07 2.69 -0.57
C LEU A 92 8.75 4.03 -0.32
N VAL A 93 9.64 4.12 0.67
CA VAL A 93 10.38 5.35 1.01
C VAL A 93 11.29 5.77 -0.15
N ASP A 94 12.01 4.84 -0.77
CA ASP A 94 12.86 5.13 -1.93
C ASP A 94 12.04 5.68 -3.11
N PHE A 95 10.88 5.09 -3.38
CA PHE A 95 9.97 5.62 -4.38
C PHE A 95 9.56 7.06 -4.07
N LEU A 96 9.15 7.33 -2.85
CA LEU A 96 8.66 8.66 -2.44
C LEU A 96 9.73 9.73 -2.52
N VAL A 97 10.95 9.42 -2.08
CA VAL A 97 12.06 10.37 -2.03
C VAL A 97 12.68 10.59 -3.41
N SER A 98 12.89 9.50 -4.17
CA SER A 98 13.73 9.55 -5.36
C SER A 98 12.92 9.51 -6.66
N ARG A 99 11.91 8.65 -6.75
CA ARG A 99 11.23 8.32 -8.01
C ARG A 99 10.02 9.20 -8.31
N SER A 100 9.30 9.65 -7.29
CA SER A 100 8.07 10.44 -7.48
C SER A 100 8.31 11.75 -8.21
N LEU A 101 9.48 12.36 -8.02
CA LEU A 101 9.90 13.60 -8.69
C LEU A 101 10.29 13.36 -10.16
N LEU A 102 10.96 12.24 -10.44
CA LEU A 102 11.44 11.90 -11.79
C LEU A 102 10.29 11.50 -12.72
N LEU A 103 9.20 10.97 -12.19
CA LEU A 103 8.06 10.49 -12.96
C LEU A 103 7.02 11.56 -13.27
N ARG A 104 7.26 12.83 -12.92
CA ARG A 104 6.39 13.96 -13.31
C ARG A 104 6.30 14.08 -14.82
N GLY A 105 5.11 13.82 -15.38
CA GLY A 105 4.83 14.03 -16.79
C GLY A 105 5.39 13.00 -17.77
N SER A 106 6.01 11.91 -17.30
CA SER A 106 6.72 10.94 -18.15
C SER A 106 5.86 9.76 -18.64
N PHE A 107 4.56 9.76 -18.37
CA PHE A 107 3.70 8.63 -18.75
C PHE A 107 3.12 8.80 -20.15
N MET A 108 3.39 7.81 -21.02
CA MET A 108 2.79 7.69 -22.35
C MET A 108 1.32 7.26 -22.25
N GLU A 109 0.52 7.56 -23.25
CA GLU A 109 -0.83 7.02 -23.40
C GLU A 109 -0.76 5.49 -23.40
N GLY A 110 -1.61 4.84 -22.56
CA GLY A 110 -1.58 3.37 -22.40
C GLY A 110 -0.60 2.85 -21.34
N TYR A 111 0.01 3.73 -20.53
CA TYR A 111 0.87 3.29 -19.43
C TYR A 111 0.09 2.41 -18.43
N MET A 112 0.59 1.21 -18.19
CA MET A 112 0.11 0.32 -17.13
C MET A 112 1.15 0.28 -16.00
N PRO A 113 0.72 0.55 -14.75
CA PRO A 113 1.64 0.54 -13.61
C PRO A 113 2.20 -0.87 -13.37
N PRO A 114 3.53 -1.02 -13.17
CA PRO A 114 4.13 -2.30 -12.83
C PRO A 114 3.64 -2.79 -11.47
N ILE A 115 3.50 -4.11 -11.34
CA ILE A 115 3.20 -4.79 -10.08
C ILE A 115 4.52 -5.29 -9.49
N VAL A 116 4.86 -4.85 -8.29
CA VAL A 116 6.14 -5.14 -7.64
C VAL A 116 5.94 -5.92 -6.34
N ARG A 117 6.85 -6.89 -6.10
CA ARG A 117 6.91 -7.66 -4.85
C ARG A 117 8.30 -7.44 -4.20
N PRO A 118 8.45 -6.46 -3.31
CA PRO A 118 9.74 -6.21 -2.66
C PRO A 118 10.23 -7.43 -1.89
N GLY A 119 11.48 -7.85 -2.14
CA GLY A 119 12.09 -8.99 -1.47
C GLY A 119 11.90 -10.36 -2.14
N HIS A 120 11.16 -10.47 -3.22
CA HIS A 120 11.24 -11.57 -4.18
C HIS A 120 12.21 -11.17 -5.30
N ASP A 121 13.26 -11.94 -5.50
CA ASP A 121 14.41 -11.66 -6.38
C ASP A 121 14.03 -10.97 -7.69
N GLY A 122 14.06 -9.64 -7.72
CA GLY A 122 14.04 -8.82 -8.93
C GLY A 122 12.86 -8.95 -9.90
N ALA A 123 11.82 -9.68 -9.56
CA ALA A 123 10.72 -9.93 -10.48
C ALA A 123 9.72 -8.77 -10.49
N THR A 124 9.93 -7.83 -11.41
CA THR A 124 8.84 -7.00 -11.94
C THR A 124 7.94 -7.92 -12.76
N LEU A 125 6.73 -8.19 -12.27
CA LEU A 125 5.75 -8.97 -13.04
C LEU A 125 5.17 -8.09 -14.14
N ALA A 126 5.13 -8.62 -15.37
CA ALA A 126 4.40 -7.99 -16.45
C ALA A 126 2.92 -7.85 -16.08
N ALA A 127 2.31 -6.71 -16.45
CA ALA A 127 0.89 -6.47 -16.24
C ALA A 127 0.07 -7.61 -16.86
N GLY A 128 -0.59 -8.43 -16.05
CA GLY A 128 -1.46 -9.52 -16.52
C GLY A 128 -1.37 -10.85 -15.77
N GLU A 129 -0.34 -11.08 -14.94
CA GLU A 129 -0.19 -12.37 -14.24
C GLU A 129 -0.61 -12.36 -12.77
N ASP A 130 -1.67 -11.65 -12.42
CA ASP A 130 -2.21 -11.69 -11.06
C ASP A 130 -3.22 -12.85 -10.91
N ARG A 131 -2.71 -14.07 -10.63
CA ARG A 131 -3.53 -15.23 -10.27
C ARG A 131 -3.94 -15.21 -8.80
N TYR A 132 -4.36 -14.05 -8.31
CA TYR A 132 -5.00 -13.95 -6.99
C TYR A 132 -6.52 -13.95 -7.15
N SER A 133 -7.09 -15.15 -7.33
CA SER A 133 -8.53 -15.40 -7.18
C SER A 133 -8.85 -15.55 -5.69
N GLY A 134 -9.25 -14.49 -5.06
CA GLY A 134 -9.74 -14.48 -3.68
C GLY A 134 -9.90 -13.05 -3.21
N CYS A 135 -11.01 -12.72 -2.54
CA CYS A 135 -11.37 -11.39 -2.03
C CYS A 135 -10.15 -10.54 -1.64
N THR A 136 -9.78 -9.59 -2.48
CA THR A 136 -8.61 -8.73 -2.29
C THR A 136 -9.05 -7.47 -1.58
N ASN A 137 -8.60 -7.28 -0.35
CA ASN A 137 -8.62 -5.96 0.27
C ASN A 137 -7.56 -5.11 -0.44
N THR A 138 -8.01 -4.35 -1.43
CA THR A 138 -7.14 -3.39 -2.11
C THR A 138 -7.19 -2.09 -1.31
N LEU A 139 -6.13 -1.82 -0.59
CA LEU A 139 -5.90 -0.52 0.02
C LEU A 139 -5.02 0.27 -0.95
N ALA A 140 -5.54 1.34 -1.49
CA ALA A 140 -4.70 2.29 -2.21
C ALA A 140 -4.14 3.29 -1.21
N THR A 141 -2.84 3.44 -1.25
CA THR A 141 -2.14 4.44 -0.46
C THR A 141 -1.65 5.52 -1.41
N GLN A 142 -2.20 6.71 -1.26
CA GLN A 142 -1.59 7.90 -1.84
C GLN A 142 -0.63 8.45 -0.79
N VAL A 143 0.64 8.40 -1.07
CA VAL A 143 1.65 9.06 -0.25
C VAL A 143 2.08 10.29 -1.01
N ASN A 144 1.73 11.47 -0.47
CA ASN A 144 2.16 12.78 -0.98
C ASN A 144 3.58 13.10 -0.54
#